data_e66e90a5fd57977bffd48a99920948f7
#
_entry.id   e66e90a5fd57977bffd48a99920948f7
#
_cell.length_a   1.000
_cell.length_b   1.000
_cell.length_c   1.000
_cell.angle_alpha   90.00
_cell.angle_beta   90.00
_cell.angle_gamma   90.00
#
_symmetry.space_group_name_H-M   'P 1'
#
loop_
_entity.id
_entity.type
_entity.pdbx_description
1 polymer ?
#
loop_
_entity_poly.entity_id
_entity_poly.type
_entity_poly.pdbx_seq_one_letter_code
_entity_poly.pdbx_strand_id
1 'polypeptide(L)'
;MPMSLNQLFPQAERDLLIRELTLDSRGVRPGDLFLAVPGGRQDGRAHIADALAKGAAAVAYEAEGAGELPPSDAPLIAVKGLAAQLSAVAGRFYGEPSRGLDLIGVTGTNGKTSVSQLVAQALDLLGERCGIVGTLGTGFYGALESGRHTTPDPLAVQATLATLKQAGARAVAMEVSSHGLDQGRVAALGFDIAVFTNLSRDHLDYHGSMEAYAAAKAKLFAWPGLRCRVINLDDDFGRRLAGEEQDSELITYSLTDSSAFLYCREARFGDAGIEAALVTPHGEGLLRSPLLGRFNLSNLLAAVGALLGLGYPLGDILRTLPQLQGPVGRMQRLGGGDKPLVVVDYAHTPDALEKVLEALRPHAAARLLCLFGCGGDRDAGKRPLMAAIAERLADGVLVTDDNPRTEASAAIIADIRKGFAAADKVTFLPSRGEAIAHLIASAAVDDVVLPGWQGSRGLSGDRRRTPSVLRHRAGRARPGRLGGAACLSLFASAS
;
A
#
# COMPACT_ATOMS: atom_id res chain seq x y z
N MET A 1 -0.58 -22.71 17.44
CA MET A 1 -0.67 -23.92 18.31
C MET A 1 -2.05 -23.94 18.94
N PRO A 2 -2.68 -25.12 19.20
CA PRO A 2 -3.97 -25.15 19.88
C PRO A 2 -3.91 -24.47 21.25
N MET A 3 -4.99 -23.75 21.60
CA MET A 3 -5.10 -23.01 22.86
C MET A 3 -6.36 -23.42 23.60
N SER A 4 -6.32 -23.45 24.93
CA SER A 4 -7.49 -23.74 25.78
C SER A 4 -8.55 -22.65 25.61
N LEU A 5 -9.80 -23.03 25.49
CA LEU A 5 -10.94 -22.13 25.39
C LEU A 5 -11.04 -21.20 26.61
N ASN A 6 -10.73 -21.69 27.80
CA ASN A 6 -10.77 -20.93 29.04
C ASN A 6 -9.65 -19.85 29.10
N GLN A 7 -8.55 -20.02 28.36
CA GLN A 7 -7.54 -18.97 28.21
C GLN A 7 -8.03 -17.82 27.30
N LEU A 8 -8.93 -18.12 26.37
CA LEU A 8 -9.56 -17.10 25.52
C LEU A 8 -10.78 -16.46 26.19
N PHE A 9 -11.62 -17.28 26.78
CA PHE A 9 -12.88 -16.91 27.42
C PHE A 9 -13.02 -17.60 28.78
N PRO A 10 -12.53 -16.98 29.88
CA PRO A 10 -12.57 -17.62 31.22
C PRO A 10 -13.97 -18.01 31.73
N GLN A 11 -15.02 -17.40 31.16
CA GLN A 11 -16.42 -17.70 31.46
C GLN A 11 -16.97 -18.95 30.74
N ALA A 12 -16.17 -19.60 29.88
CA ALA A 12 -16.62 -20.80 29.19
C ALA A 12 -16.85 -21.97 30.21
N GLU A 13 -18.03 -22.61 30.14
CA GLU A 13 -18.43 -23.68 31.06
C GLU A 13 -17.61 -24.98 30.90
N ARG A 14 -17.06 -25.17 29.68
CA ARG A 14 -16.25 -26.35 29.35
C ARG A 14 -14.96 -25.90 28.72
N ASP A 15 -13.83 -26.42 29.21
CA ASP A 15 -12.53 -26.19 28.59
C ASP A 15 -12.27 -27.17 27.45
N LEU A 16 -11.92 -26.63 26.30
CA LEU A 16 -11.66 -27.37 25.06
C LEU A 16 -10.41 -26.81 24.41
N LEU A 17 -9.70 -27.64 23.65
CA LEU A 17 -8.61 -27.18 22.82
C LEU A 17 -9.15 -26.59 21.51
N ILE A 18 -8.88 -25.33 21.29
CA ILE A 18 -9.23 -24.59 20.06
C ILE A 18 -8.06 -24.67 19.09
N ARG A 19 -8.32 -25.12 17.87
CA ARG A 19 -7.33 -25.28 16.81
C ARG A 19 -7.05 -23.99 16.07
N GLU A 20 -8.10 -23.21 15.74
CA GLU A 20 -8.03 -21.99 14.95
C GLU A 20 -9.22 -21.06 15.27
N LEU A 21 -9.06 -19.76 14.98
CA LEU A 21 -10.12 -18.77 15.09
C LEU A 21 -10.67 -18.44 13.71
N THR A 22 -11.98 -18.24 13.58
CA THR A 22 -12.59 -17.81 12.31
C THR A 22 -13.78 -16.90 12.50
N LEU A 23 -13.91 -15.90 11.60
CA LEU A 23 -15.08 -15.01 11.44
C LEU A 23 -15.99 -15.49 10.30
N ASP A 24 -15.58 -16.49 9.50
CA ASP A 24 -16.30 -16.97 8.32
C ASP A 24 -16.79 -18.41 8.56
N SER A 25 -18.13 -18.57 8.75
CA SER A 25 -18.76 -19.86 8.94
C SER A 25 -18.51 -20.86 7.80
N ARG A 26 -18.24 -20.35 6.58
CA ARG A 26 -17.94 -21.18 5.40
C ARG A 26 -16.61 -21.91 5.51
N GLY A 27 -15.65 -21.29 6.21
CA GLY A 27 -14.29 -21.78 6.40
C GLY A 27 -14.10 -22.63 7.68
N VAL A 28 -15.12 -22.77 8.53
CA VAL A 28 -15.06 -23.53 9.78
C VAL A 28 -14.66 -25.00 9.50
N ARG A 29 -13.76 -25.51 10.34
CA ARG A 29 -13.32 -26.91 10.37
C ARG A 29 -13.44 -27.45 11.78
N PRO A 30 -13.53 -28.80 11.97
CA PRO A 30 -13.54 -29.38 13.30
C PRO A 30 -12.40 -28.88 14.19
N GLY A 31 -12.76 -28.47 15.41
CA GLY A 31 -11.81 -27.89 16.37
C GLY A 31 -11.64 -26.37 16.33
N ASP A 32 -12.28 -25.66 15.41
CA ASP A 32 -12.22 -24.19 15.33
C ASP A 32 -13.18 -23.54 16.32
N LEU A 33 -12.82 -22.31 16.74
CA LEU A 33 -13.71 -21.38 17.42
C LEU A 33 -14.28 -20.39 16.41
N PHE A 34 -15.60 -20.41 16.25
CA PHE A 34 -16.30 -19.42 15.43
C PHE A 34 -16.63 -18.18 16.26
N LEU A 35 -16.23 -17.00 15.78
CA LEU A 35 -16.47 -15.71 16.43
C LEU A 35 -17.60 -14.99 15.68
N ALA A 36 -18.82 -15.06 16.22
CA ALA A 36 -20.05 -14.58 15.58
C ALA A 36 -20.34 -13.14 15.99
N VAL A 37 -19.95 -12.19 15.19
CA VAL A 37 -20.14 -10.73 15.40
C VAL A 37 -21.02 -10.10 14.32
N PRO A 38 -21.78 -9.06 14.63
CA PRO A 38 -22.42 -8.23 13.61
C PRO A 38 -21.37 -7.56 12.71
N GLY A 39 -21.52 -7.71 11.40
CA GLY A 39 -20.69 -7.05 10.40
C GLY A 39 -21.47 -6.00 9.60
N GLY A 40 -20.79 -5.17 8.82
CA GLY A 40 -21.42 -4.11 8.05
C GLY A 40 -22.39 -4.54 6.95
N ARG A 41 -22.31 -5.80 6.47
CA ARG A 41 -23.19 -6.36 5.42
C ARG A 41 -23.96 -7.59 5.86
N GLN A 42 -23.47 -8.33 6.80
CA GLN A 42 -24.06 -9.58 7.30
C GLN A 42 -23.81 -9.68 8.80
N ASP A 43 -24.75 -10.28 9.50
CA ASP A 43 -24.61 -10.62 10.92
C ASP A 43 -24.07 -12.03 11.05
N GLY A 44 -22.87 -12.17 11.59
CA GLY A 44 -22.23 -13.48 11.80
C GLY A 44 -23.04 -14.41 12.70
N ARG A 45 -23.90 -13.87 13.56
CA ARG A 45 -24.78 -14.66 14.46
C ARG A 45 -25.82 -15.48 13.69
N ALA A 46 -26.26 -15.00 12.54
CA ALA A 46 -27.16 -15.76 11.66
C ALA A 46 -26.54 -17.07 11.10
N HIS A 47 -25.22 -17.21 11.20
CA HIS A 47 -24.46 -18.35 10.68
C HIS A 47 -23.95 -19.30 11.78
N ILE A 48 -24.43 -19.17 13.03
CA ILE A 48 -24.01 -20.03 14.14
C ILE A 48 -24.38 -21.51 13.87
N ALA A 49 -25.59 -21.77 13.40
CA ALA A 49 -26.02 -23.12 13.05
C ALA A 49 -25.14 -23.77 11.97
N ASP A 50 -24.76 -23.00 10.93
CA ASP A 50 -23.86 -23.48 9.88
C ASP A 50 -22.48 -23.82 10.41
N ALA A 51 -21.94 -22.99 11.31
CA ALA A 51 -20.64 -23.19 11.93
C ALA A 51 -20.63 -24.46 12.79
N LEU A 52 -21.68 -24.67 13.60
CA LEU A 52 -21.86 -25.86 14.41
C LEU A 52 -21.97 -27.14 13.54
N ALA A 53 -22.76 -27.08 12.46
CA ALA A 53 -22.91 -28.20 11.53
C ALA A 53 -21.58 -28.60 10.86
N LYS A 54 -20.62 -27.66 10.72
CA LYS A 54 -19.27 -27.93 10.22
C LYS A 54 -18.25 -28.34 11.27
N GLY A 55 -18.69 -28.49 12.53
CA GLY A 55 -17.87 -28.99 13.62
C GLY A 55 -17.07 -27.91 14.35
N ALA A 56 -17.59 -26.68 14.43
CA ALA A 56 -17.03 -25.71 15.36
C ALA A 56 -16.97 -26.28 16.76
N ALA A 57 -15.81 -26.25 17.40
CA ALA A 57 -15.64 -26.77 18.77
C ALA A 57 -16.38 -25.91 19.80
N ALA A 58 -16.48 -24.61 19.54
CA ALA A 58 -17.23 -23.65 20.32
C ALA A 58 -17.62 -22.45 19.43
N VAL A 59 -18.58 -21.65 19.90
CA VAL A 59 -18.95 -20.37 19.29
C VAL A 59 -18.94 -19.29 20.37
N ALA A 60 -18.17 -18.22 20.17
CA ALA A 60 -18.35 -16.99 20.93
C ALA A 60 -19.14 -16.01 20.06
N TYR A 61 -20.16 -15.40 20.64
CA TYR A 61 -21.07 -14.51 19.92
C TYR A 61 -21.31 -13.19 20.66
N GLU A 62 -21.55 -12.13 19.88
CA GLU A 62 -21.98 -10.84 20.46
C GLU A 62 -23.31 -11.01 21.20
N ALA A 63 -23.27 -10.76 22.50
CA ALA A 63 -24.43 -10.95 23.37
C ALA A 63 -25.53 -9.90 23.17
N GLU A 64 -25.14 -8.67 22.85
CA GLU A 64 -26.09 -7.57 22.69
C GLU A 64 -26.89 -7.72 21.39
N GLY A 65 -28.22 -7.75 21.53
CA GLY A 65 -29.12 -7.97 20.41
C GLY A 65 -29.08 -9.38 19.82
N ALA A 66 -28.55 -10.39 20.54
CA ALA A 66 -28.64 -11.78 20.15
C ALA A 66 -30.09 -12.25 20.22
N GLY A 67 -30.54 -12.91 19.15
CA GLY A 67 -31.83 -13.61 19.10
C GLY A 67 -31.75 -14.99 19.73
N GLU A 68 -32.74 -15.83 19.40
CA GLU A 68 -32.75 -17.24 19.82
C GLU A 68 -31.59 -18.00 19.18
N LEU A 69 -30.85 -18.75 19.99
CA LEU A 69 -29.70 -19.53 19.55
C LEU A 69 -30.11 -20.96 19.18
N PRO A 70 -29.44 -21.58 18.21
CA PRO A 70 -29.69 -22.97 17.88
C PRO A 70 -29.29 -23.87 19.04
N PRO A 71 -29.99 -25.02 19.28
CA PRO A 71 -29.58 -26.00 20.23
C PRO A 71 -28.20 -26.57 19.85
N SER A 72 -27.32 -26.78 20.84
CA SER A 72 -25.93 -27.19 20.59
C SER A 72 -25.31 -27.89 21.78
N ASP A 73 -24.58 -28.98 21.51
CA ASP A 73 -23.69 -29.62 22.49
C ASP A 73 -22.34 -28.87 22.62
N ALA A 74 -21.97 -28.07 21.61
CA ALA A 74 -20.79 -27.23 21.67
C ALA A 74 -21.06 -25.98 22.50
N PRO A 75 -20.10 -25.51 23.29
CA PRO A 75 -20.25 -24.28 24.08
C PRO A 75 -20.62 -23.06 23.24
N LEU A 76 -21.69 -22.38 23.63
CA LEU A 76 -22.08 -21.05 23.07
C LEU A 76 -21.78 -19.98 24.12
N ILE A 77 -20.80 -19.14 23.85
CA ILE A 77 -20.26 -18.18 24.82
C ILE A 77 -20.77 -16.78 24.45
N ALA A 78 -21.65 -16.24 25.30
CA ALA A 78 -22.13 -14.86 25.19
C ALA A 78 -21.02 -13.89 25.62
N VAL A 79 -20.67 -12.95 24.77
CA VAL A 79 -19.64 -11.94 25.04
C VAL A 79 -20.19 -10.56 24.69
N LYS A 80 -20.26 -9.67 25.67
CA LYS A 80 -20.66 -8.28 25.42
C LYS A 80 -19.51 -7.50 24.79
N GLY A 81 -19.76 -6.85 23.66
CA GLY A 81 -18.76 -6.10 22.91
C GLY A 81 -17.69 -6.98 22.27
N LEU A 82 -18.04 -8.19 21.83
CA LEU A 82 -17.11 -9.12 21.21
C LEU A 82 -16.39 -8.52 20.01
N ALA A 83 -17.09 -7.74 19.18
CA ALA A 83 -16.52 -7.09 18.03
C ALA A 83 -15.30 -6.20 18.37
N ALA A 84 -15.36 -5.45 19.46
CA ALA A 84 -14.26 -4.63 19.95
C ALA A 84 -13.12 -5.45 20.57
N GLN A 85 -13.39 -6.70 20.97
CA GLN A 85 -12.44 -7.59 21.63
C GLN A 85 -11.72 -8.54 20.64
N LEU A 86 -12.13 -8.59 19.37
CA LEU A 86 -11.58 -9.56 18.39
C LEU A 86 -10.06 -9.48 18.28
N SER A 87 -9.49 -8.26 18.25
CA SER A 87 -8.03 -8.09 18.17
C SER A 87 -7.31 -8.63 19.39
N ALA A 88 -7.88 -8.45 20.58
CA ALA A 88 -7.32 -8.96 21.83
C ALA A 88 -7.47 -10.47 21.97
N VAL A 89 -8.62 -11.04 21.55
CA VAL A 89 -8.85 -12.49 21.51
C VAL A 89 -7.84 -13.16 20.57
N ALA A 90 -7.70 -12.61 19.36
CA ALA A 90 -6.73 -13.12 18.40
C ALA A 90 -5.29 -12.93 18.90
N GLY A 91 -4.98 -11.78 19.54
CA GLY A 91 -3.66 -11.54 20.13
C GLY A 91 -3.28 -12.62 21.14
N ARG A 92 -4.18 -12.97 22.08
CA ARG A 92 -3.98 -14.06 23.03
C ARG A 92 -3.78 -15.39 22.31
N PHE A 93 -4.63 -15.71 21.33
CA PHE A 93 -4.56 -16.98 20.60
C PHE A 93 -3.22 -17.14 19.85
N TYR A 94 -2.72 -16.09 19.21
CA TYR A 94 -1.45 -16.12 18.48
C TYR A 94 -0.23 -15.72 19.33
N GLY A 95 -0.37 -15.61 20.66
CA GLY A 95 0.72 -15.34 21.60
C GLY A 95 1.25 -13.91 21.53
N GLU A 96 0.37 -12.94 21.30
CA GLU A 96 0.67 -11.50 21.26
C GLU A 96 1.88 -11.18 20.37
N PRO A 97 1.80 -11.47 19.07
CA PRO A 97 2.95 -11.50 18.17
C PRO A 97 3.62 -10.12 18.01
N SER A 98 2.90 -9.00 18.18
CA SER A 98 3.47 -7.66 18.14
C SER A 98 4.50 -7.41 19.25
N ARG A 99 4.42 -8.11 20.38
CA ARG A 99 5.44 -8.04 21.42
C ARG A 99 6.75 -8.65 20.92
N GLY A 100 7.82 -7.86 20.91
CA GLY A 100 9.15 -8.26 20.41
C GLY A 100 9.30 -8.22 18.89
N LEU A 101 8.46 -7.44 18.21
CA LEU A 101 8.65 -6.92 16.87
C LEU A 101 8.69 -5.40 16.97
N ASP A 102 9.58 -4.73 16.25
CA ASP A 102 9.44 -3.30 15.99
C ASP A 102 8.31 -3.09 14.99
N LEU A 103 7.15 -2.61 15.46
CA LEU A 103 5.96 -2.46 14.62
C LEU A 103 5.79 -1.00 14.17
N ILE A 104 5.93 -0.76 12.86
CA ILE A 104 5.82 0.54 12.24
C ILE A 104 4.45 0.66 11.57
N GLY A 105 3.57 1.50 12.10
CA GLY A 105 2.26 1.80 11.54
C GLY A 105 2.31 3.01 10.62
N VAL A 106 1.93 2.87 9.36
CA VAL A 106 1.90 3.96 8.37
C VAL A 106 0.46 4.30 8.02
N THR A 107 0.05 5.54 8.27
CA THR A 107 -1.27 6.06 7.90
C THR A 107 -1.18 7.34 7.07
N GLY A 108 -2.28 7.68 6.41
CA GLY A 108 -2.45 8.84 5.55
C GLY A 108 -3.42 8.53 4.42
N THR A 109 -3.74 9.50 3.56
CA THR A 109 -4.53 9.25 2.36
C THR A 109 -3.67 8.54 1.32
N ASN A 110 -2.53 9.11 0.96
CA ASN A 110 -1.58 8.61 -0.02
C ASN A 110 -0.23 8.26 0.64
N GLY A 111 0.61 7.48 -0.05
CA GLY A 111 1.98 7.19 0.38
C GLY A 111 2.16 5.97 1.31
N LYS A 112 1.10 5.44 1.92
CA LYS A 112 1.19 4.30 2.85
C LYS A 112 1.98 3.13 2.30
N THR A 113 1.60 2.64 1.12
CA THR A 113 2.25 1.50 0.45
C THR A 113 3.71 1.81 0.11
N SER A 114 3.99 3.01 -0.39
CA SER A 114 5.36 3.41 -0.71
C SER A 114 6.23 3.44 0.55
N VAL A 115 5.77 4.12 1.60
CA VAL A 115 6.54 4.26 2.85
C VAL A 115 6.75 2.91 3.53
N SER A 116 5.71 2.06 3.66
CA SER A 116 5.87 0.74 4.27
C SER A 116 6.86 -0.15 3.53
N GLN A 117 6.84 -0.12 2.19
CA GLN A 117 7.81 -0.87 1.39
C GLN A 117 9.22 -0.28 1.42
N LEU A 118 9.36 1.05 1.44
CA LEU A 118 10.67 1.70 1.55
C LEU A 118 11.32 1.41 2.91
N VAL A 119 10.54 1.48 4.00
CA VAL A 119 11.01 1.11 5.35
C VAL A 119 11.45 -0.34 5.40
N ALA A 120 10.65 -1.26 4.86
CA ALA A 120 10.98 -2.68 4.89
C ALA A 120 12.26 -2.99 4.09
N GLN A 121 12.39 -2.43 2.89
CA GLN A 121 13.60 -2.60 2.08
C GLN A 121 14.85 -2.03 2.77
N ALA A 122 14.73 -0.84 3.38
CA ALA A 122 15.84 -0.21 4.07
C ALA A 122 16.28 -1.02 5.30
N LEU A 123 15.34 -1.56 6.08
CA LEU A 123 15.64 -2.44 7.22
C LEU A 123 16.33 -3.74 6.76
N ASP A 124 15.84 -4.37 5.69
CA ASP A 124 16.50 -5.56 5.12
C ASP A 124 17.96 -5.26 4.69
N LEU A 125 18.21 -4.08 4.10
CA LEU A 125 19.56 -3.63 3.72
C LEU A 125 20.43 -3.28 4.93
N LEU A 126 19.83 -2.92 6.05
CA LEU A 126 20.51 -2.67 7.34
C LEU A 126 20.74 -3.97 8.14
N GLY A 127 20.28 -5.12 7.62
CA GLY A 127 20.45 -6.44 8.23
C GLY A 127 19.30 -6.88 9.14
N GLU A 128 18.23 -6.10 9.21
CA GLU A 128 17.03 -6.42 10.02
C GLU A 128 15.87 -6.86 9.13
N ARG A 129 15.51 -8.13 9.21
CA ARG A 129 14.45 -8.71 8.39
C ARG A 129 13.10 -8.10 8.71
N CYS A 130 12.50 -7.39 7.73
CA CYS A 130 11.26 -6.66 7.91
C CYS A 130 10.11 -7.27 7.12
N GLY A 131 9.01 -7.59 7.82
CA GLY A 131 7.74 -7.98 7.21
C GLY A 131 6.97 -6.76 6.70
N ILE A 132 6.06 -7.00 5.76
CA ILE A 132 5.14 -6.02 5.19
C ILE A 132 3.71 -6.51 5.36
N VAL A 133 2.80 -5.61 5.78
CA VAL A 133 1.35 -5.84 5.79
C VAL A 133 0.67 -4.66 5.11
N GLY A 134 0.05 -4.88 3.95
CA GLY A 134 -0.54 -3.75 3.21
C GLY A 134 -1.31 -4.12 1.95
N THR A 135 -1.59 -3.10 1.15
CA THR A 135 -2.43 -3.18 -0.06
C THR A 135 -1.89 -4.16 -1.10
N LEU A 136 -0.59 -4.24 -1.27
CA LEU A 136 0.05 -5.15 -2.22
C LEU A 136 0.18 -6.58 -1.70
N GLY A 137 -0.16 -6.79 -0.43
CA GLY A 137 -0.14 -8.10 0.20
C GLY A 137 0.59 -8.11 1.53
N THR A 138 0.85 -9.32 2.01
CA THR A 138 1.55 -9.61 3.27
C THR A 138 2.74 -10.53 3.02
N GLY A 139 3.83 -10.34 3.73
CA GLY A 139 5.03 -11.17 3.57
C GLY A 139 6.33 -10.37 3.70
N PHE A 140 7.38 -10.81 3.04
CA PHE A 140 8.65 -10.10 2.93
C PHE A 140 8.77 -9.41 1.56
N TYR A 141 9.58 -8.37 1.46
CA TYR A 141 9.80 -7.69 0.19
C TYR A 141 10.22 -8.69 -0.92
N GLY A 142 9.61 -8.59 -2.10
CA GLY A 142 9.83 -9.54 -3.20
C GLY A 142 9.06 -10.87 -3.11
N ALA A 143 8.38 -11.15 -1.99
CA ALA A 143 7.62 -12.38 -1.74
C ALA A 143 6.31 -12.10 -0.99
N LEU A 144 5.51 -11.15 -1.51
CA LEU A 144 4.23 -10.81 -0.92
C LEU A 144 3.13 -11.75 -1.42
N GLU A 145 2.29 -12.22 -0.50
CA GLU A 145 1.04 -12.90 -0.81
C GLU A 145 -0.10 -11.87 -0.87
N SER A 146 -0.87 -11.91 -1.97
CA SER A 146 -1.95 -10.94 -2.20
C SER A 146 -3.02 -11.00 -1.11
N GLY A 147 -3.38 -9.85 -0.53
CA GLY A 147 -4.44 -9.70 0.44
C GLY A 147 -5.72 -9.12 -0.16
N ARG A 148 -6.82 -9.14 0.62
CA ARG A 148 -8.11 -8.54 0.23
C ARG A 148 -8.26 -7.08 0.68
N HIS A 149 -7.54 -6.69 1.72
CA HIS A 149 -7.67 -5.39 2.38
C HIS A 149 -6.31 -4.79 2.68
N THR A 150 -6.20 -3.48 2.62
CA THR A 150 -4.99 -2.72 3.00
C THR A 150 -4.58 -3.03 4.45
N THR A 151 -5.57 -3.06 5.36
CA THR A 151 -5.44 -3.52 6.74
C THR A 151 -6.37 -4.71 6.91
N PRO A 152 -5.88 -5.94 7.06
CA PRO A 152 -6.70 -7.14 7.23
C PRO A 152 -7.64 -7.05 8.46
N ASP A 153 -8.55 -8.01 8.58
CA ASP A 153 -9.37 -8.16 9.80
C ASP A 153 -8.51 -8.50 11.03
N PRO A 154 -9.06 -8.35 12.25
CA PRO A 154 -8.28 -8.52 13.49
C PRO A 154 -7.60 -9.88 13.63
N LEU A 155 -8.26 -10.96 13.19
CA LEU A 155 -7.70 -12.31 13.27
C LEU A 155 -6.53 -12.47 12.28
N ALA A 156 -6.77 -12.06 11.04
CA ALA A 156 -5.78 -12.16 9.98
C ALA A 156 -4.53 -11.31 10.28
N VAL A 157 -4.68 -10.13 10.87
CA VAL A 157 -3.54 -9.29 11.29
C VAL A 157 -2.67 -10.04 12.31
N GLN A 158 -3.27 -10.56 13.38
CA GLN A 158 -2.53 -11.25 14.43
C GLN A 158 -1.87 -12.55 13.92
N ALA A 159 -2.58 -13.34 13.10
CA ALA A 159 -2.04 -14.53 12.46
C ALA A 159 -0.85 -14.20 11.54
N THR A 160 -0.97 -13.13 10.76
CA THR A 160 0.11 -12.67 9.86
C THR A 160 1.35 -12.25 10.64
N LEU A 161 1.18 -11.46 11.71
CA LEU A 161 2.30 -11.04 12.55
C LEU A 161 2.99 -12.26 13.22
N ALA A 162 2.22 -13.24 13.70
CA ALA A 162 2.76 -14.46 14.24
C ALA A 162 3.58 -15.25 13.20
N THR A 163 3.05 -15.37 11.98
CA THR A 163 3.74 -16.05 10.86
C THR A 163 5.03 -15.32 10.47
N LEU A 164 5.01 -13.98 10.36
CA LEU A 164 6.20 -13.20 10.05
C LEU A 164 7.26 -13.32 11.14
N LYS A 165 6.85 -13.25 12.41
CA LYS A 165 7.75 -13.43 13.57
C LYS A 165 8.40 -14.81 13.57
N GLN A 166 7.62 -15.88 13.34
CA GLN A 166 8.13 -17.26 13.22
C GLN A 166 9.08 -17.41 12.03
N ALA A 167 8.84 -16.68 10.94
CA ALA A 167 9.72 -16.66 9.77
C ALA A 167 10.97 -15.77 9.96
N GLY A 168 11.18 -15.23 11.17
CA GLY A 168 12.38 -14.48 11.54
C GLY A 168 12.30 -12.98 11.32
N ALA A 169 11.10 -12.40 11.14
CA ALA A 169 10.95 -10.94 11.15
C ALA A 169 11.36 -10.37 12.51
N ARG A 170 12.08 -9.25 12.49
CA ARG A 170 12.43 -8.42 13.65
C ARG A 170 11.58 -7.16 13.67
N ALA A 171 11.19 -6.67 12.51
CA ALA A 171 10.32 -5.52 12.33
C ALA A 171 9.16 -5.87 11.39
N VAL A 172 8.09 -5.08 11.43
CA VAL A 172 6.99 -5.13 10.46
C VAL A 172 6.55 -3.71 10.13
N ALA A 173 6.58 -3.36 8.84
CA ALA A 173 6.01 -2.13 8.31
C ALA A 173 4.57 -2.38 7.84
N MET A 174 3.60 -1.76 8.49
CA MET A 174 2.18 -2.03 8.30
C MET A 174 1.43 -0.80 7.80
N GLU A 175 0.66 -0.96 6.72
CA GLU A 175 -0.33 0.04 6.32
C GLU A 175 -1.53 0.02 7.26
N VAL A 176 -1.79 1.14 7.95
CA VAL A 176 -2.91 1.30 8.88
C VAL A 176 -3.93 2.26 8.28
N SER A 177 -4.98 1.71 7.68
CA SER A 177 -6.07 2.47 7.07
C SER A 177 -6.99 3.09 8.14
N SER A 178 -7.68 4.19 7.79
CA SER A 178 -8.68 4.81 8.67
C SER A 178 -9.80 3.84 9.05
N HIS A 179 -10.24 3.00 8.11
CA HIS A 179 -11.20 1.90 8.38
C HIS A 179 -10.64 0.90 9.39
N GLY A 180 -9.35 0.52 9.26
CA GLY A 180 -8.71 -0.41 10.19
C GLY A 180 -8.63 0.14 11.61
N LEU A 181 -8.35 1.44 11.76
CA LEU A 181 -8.34 2.14 13.04
C LEU A 181 -9.75 2.28 13.61
N ASP A 182 -10.69 2.69 12.78
CA ASP A 182 -12.06 2.93 13.23
C ASP A 182 -12.79 1.64 13.63
N GLN A 183 -12.57 0.56 12.89
CA GLN A 183 -13.14 -0.75 13.17
C GLN A 183 -12.34 -1.57 14.20
N GLY A 184 -11.32 -1.01 14.84
CA GLY A 184 -10.52 -1.68 15.87
C GLY A 184 -9.74 -2.90 15.38
N ARG A 185 -9.47 -3.01 14.06
CA ARG A 185 -8.79 -4.19 13.50
C ARG A 185 -7.39 -4.41 14.07
N VAL A 186 -6.76 -3.35 14.55
CA VAL A 186 -5.41 -3.33 15.10
C VAL A 186 -5.37 -3.01 16.60
N ALA A 187 -6.53 -2.97 17.28
CA ALA A 187 -6.69 -2.44 18.64
C ALA A 187 -5.76 -3.04 19.70
N ALA A 188 -5.37 -4.31 19.57
CA ALA A 188 -4.49 -5.00 20.52
C ALA A 188 -3.03 -5.13 20.03
N LEU A 189 -2.63 -4.36 19.02
CA LEU A 189 -1.23 -4.31 18.61
C LEU A 189 -0.44 -3.29 19.45
N GLY A 190 0.84 -3.55 19.66
CA GLY A 190 1.78 -2.56 20.17
C GLY A 190 2.54 -1.94 19.01
N PHE A 191 2.24 -0.69 18.66
CA PHE A 191 3.02 0.05 17.68
C PHE A 191 4.18 0.77 18.37
N ASP A 192 5.38 0.69 17.78
CA ASP A 192 6.57 1.42 18.21
C ASP A 192 6.66 2.76 17.50
N ILE A 193 6.43 2.77 16.19
CA ILE A 193 6.51 3.96 15.35
C ILE A 193 5.17 4.19 14.65
N ALA A 194 4.67 5.43 14.69
CA ALA A 194 3.51 5.87 13.91
C ALA A 194 3.93 6.91 12.87
N VAL A 195 3.63 6.66 11.60
CA VAL A 195 4.01 7.55 10.49
C VAL A 195 2.76 8.15 9.86
N PHE A 196 2.70 9.49 9.79
CA PHE A 196 1.68 10.25 9.08
C PHE A 196 2.24 10.81 7.78
N THR A 197 1.60 10.50 6.65
CA THR A 197 2.04 10.99 5.33
C THR A 197 1.28 12.23 4.86
N ASN A 198 -0.05 12.18 4.78
CA ASN A 198 -0.91 13.30 4.35
C ASN A 198 -2.38 12.99 4.59
N LEU A 199 -3.22 14.04 4.53
CA LEU A 199 -4.68 13.95 4.56
C LEU A 199 -5.28 14.74 3.41
N SER A 200 -5.96 14.06 2.49
CA SER A 200 -6.75 14.68 1.43
C SER A 200 -8.13 14.03 1.35
N ARG A 201 -9.04 14.63 0.59
CA ARG A 201 -10.43 14.15 0.49
C ARG A 201 -10.51 12.74 -0.07
N ASP A 202 -10.94 11.79 0.78
CA ASP A 202 -11.17 10.39 0.43
C ASP A 202 -12.09 9.74 1.48
N HIS A 203 -12.69 8.60 1.16
CA HIS A 203 -13.49 7.77 2.08
C HIS A 203 -14.62 8.50 2.85
N LEU A 204 -15.19 9.58 2.28
CA LEU A 204 -16.30 10.32 2.92
C LEU A 204 -17.62 9.55 2.87
N ASP A 205 -17.74 8.58 1.98
CA ASP A 205 -18.83 7.59 1.93
C ASP A 205 -18.92 6.76 3.22
N TYR A 206 -17.79 6.53 3.87
CA TYR A 206 -17.69 5.80 5.13
C TYR A 206 -17.67 6.74 6.36
N HIS A 207 -16.78 7.74 6.37
CA HIS A 207 -16.55 8.60 7.52
C HIS A 207 -17.54 9.76 7.63
N GLY A 208 -18.26 10.10 6.57
CA GLY A 208 -19.23 11.20 6.52
C GLY A 208 -18.61 12.60 6.42
N SER A 209 -17.49 12.87 7.11
CA SER A 209 -16.80 14.16 7.06
C SER A 209 -15.28 14.03 7.08
N MET A 210 -14.58 15.12 6.71
CA MET A 210 -13.11 15.19 6.78
C MET A 210 -12.61 15.15 8.22
N GLU A 211 -13.36 15.72 9.15
CA GLU A 211 -13.06 15.75 10.58
C GLU A 211 -13.09 14.34 11.18
N ALA A 212 -14.12 13.55 10.87
CA ALA A 212 -14.23 12.15 11.31
C ALA A 212 -13.13 11.29 10.67
N TYR A 213 -12.81 11.54 9.39
CA TYR A 213 -11.72 10.86 8.69
C TYR A 213 -10.35 11.16 9.31
N ALA A 214 -10.10 12.43 9.65
CA ALA A 214 -8.90 12.88 10.36
C ALA A 214 -8.81 12.26 11.76
N ALA A 215 -9.91 12.32 12.54
CA ALA A 215 -9.99 11.74 13.87
C ALA A 215 -9.73 10.22 13.89
N ALA A 216 -10.22 9.49 12.88
CA ALA A 216 -9.92 8.06 12.73
C ALA A 216 -8.42 7.81 12.59
N LYS A 217 -7.69 8.63 11.79
CA LYS A 217 -6.23 8.50 11.63
C LYS A 217 -5.46 8.95 12.87
N ALA A 218 -5.93 9.98 13.59
CA ALA A 218 -5.31 10.49 14.82
C ALA A 218 -5.18 9.42 15.89
N LYS A 219 -6.09 8.42 15.92
CA LYS A 219 -6.03 7.29 16.86
C LYS A 219 -4.67 6.60 16.91
N LEU A 220 -3.96 6.52 15.76
CA LEU A 220 -2.64 5.87 15.69
C LEU A 220 -1.56 6.65 16.46
N PHE A 221 -1.68 7.98 16.57
CA PHE A 221 -0.69 8.86 17.17
C PHE A 221 -0.87 9.03 18.69
N ALA A 222 -2.00 8.58 19.20
CA ALA A 222 -2.27 8.46 20.63
C ALA A 222 -2.19 6.99 21.12
N TRP A 223 -1.45 6.13 20.39
CA TRP A 223 -1.38 4.71 20.72
C TRP A 223 -0.60 4.47 22.01
N PRO A 224 -1.08 3.62 22.92
CA PRO A 224 -0.39 3.34 24.16
C PRO A 224 1.00 2.71 23.91
N GLY A 225 2.04 3.26 24.55
CA GLY A 225 3.41 2.74 24.43
C GLY A 225 4.14 3.09 23.14
N LEU A 226 3.58 3.99 22.33
CA LEU A 226 4.20 4.50 21.12
C LEU A 226 5.54 5.18 21.45
N ARG A 227 6.62 4.75 20.82
CA ARG A 227 7.97 5.30 21.04
C ARG A 227 8.21 6.59 20.28
N CYS A 228 7.79 6.62 18.99
CA CYS A 228 8.04 7.77 18.14
C CYS A 228 6.88 8.02 17.16
N ARG A 229 6.56 9.31 16.96
CA ARG A 229 5.64 9.82 15.96
C ARG A 229 6.43 10.51 14.84
N VAL A 230 6.20 10.09 13.59
CA VAL A 230 6.83 10.67 12.39
C VAL A 230 5.75 11.42 11.60
N ILE A 231 5.83 12.74 11.55
CA ILE A 231 4.72 13.59 11.10
C ILE A 231 5.15 14.57 10.01
N ASN A 232 4.39 14.59 8.91
CA ASN A 232 4.56 15.52 7.80
C ASN A 232 4.06 16.92 8.14
N LEU A 233 4.94 17.94 8.16
CA LEU A 233 4.56 19.33 8.35
C LEU A 233 4.12 20.05 7.05
N ASP A 234 4.28 19.45 5.88
CA ASP A 234 3.76 20.01 4.63
C ASP A 234 2.23 19.83 4.52
N ASP A 235 1.61 19.09 5.46
CA ASP A 235 0.17 18.84 5.56
C ASP A 235 -0.43 19.59 6.76
N ASP A 236 -1.54 20.31 6.56
CA ASP A 236 -2.18 21.11 7.62
C ASP A 236 -2.69 20.26 8.81
N PHE A 237 -3.16 19.05 8.53
CA PHE A 237 -3.54 18.13 9.60
C PHE A 237 -2.30 17.60 10.32
N GLY A 238 -1.22 17.35 9.60
CA GLY A 238 0.07 16.98 10.17
C GLY A 238 0.59 18.04 11.15
N ARG A 239 0.52 19.33 10.79
CA ARG A 239 0.88 20.44 11.71
C ARG A 239 0.07 20.43 13.00
N ARG A 240 -1.24 20.20 12.90
CA ARG A 240 -2.11 20.10 14.10
C ARG A 240 -1.73 18.89 14.95
N LEU A 241 -1.54 17.73 14.31
CA LEU A 241 -1.16 16.48 14.98
C LEU A 241 0.20 16.57 15.67
N ALA A 242 1.17 17.29 15.08
CA ALA A 242 2.48 17.54 15.66
C ALA A 242 2.41 18.45 16.89
N GLY A 243 1.41 19.34 16.95
CA GLY A 243 1.16 20.24 18.10
C GLY A 243 0.49 19.55 19.28
N GLU A 244 0.01 18.32 19.17
CA GLU A 244 -0.57 17.57 20.29
C GLU A 244 0.52 17.06 21.23
N GLU A 245 0.42 17.37 22.52
CA GLU A 245 1.34 16.87 23.53
C GLU A 245 1.15 15.36 23.74
N GLN A 246 2.23 14.61 23.64
CA GLN A 246 2.28 13.16 23.83
C GLN A 246 3.62 12.76 24.43
N ASP A 247 3.66 11.68 25.19
CA ASP A 247 4.89 11.17 25.82
C ASP A 247 5.90 10.57 24.81
N SER A 248 5.46 10.30 23.59
CA SER A 248 6.32 9.72 22.53
C SER A 248 7.23 10.77 21.90
N GLU A 249 8.42 10.35 21.44
CA GLU A 249 9.31 11.18 20.65
C GLU A 249 8.59 11.70 19.38
N LEU A 250 8.89 12.94 18.98
CA LEU A 250 8.36 13.57 17.79
C LEU A 250 9.46 13.84 16.77
N ILE A 251 9.39 13.18 15.64
CA ILE A 251 10.18 13.46 14.44
C ILE A 251 9.26 14.08 13.40
N THR A 252 9.40 15.37 13.16
CA THR A 252 8.69 16.05 12.07
C THR A 252 9.51 16.02 10.79
N TYR A 253 8.86 15.97 9.63
CA TYR A 253 9.57 16.11 8.37
C TYR A 253 8.86 17.06 7.40
N SER A 254 9.64 17.72 6.54
CA SER A 254 9.11 18.66 5.53
C SER A 254 10.03 18.80 4.33
N LEU A 255 9.44 19.11 3.19
CA LEU A 255 10.13 19.52 1.96
C LEU A 255 10.34 21.03 1.86
N THR A 256 9.71 21.83 2.75
CA THR A 256 9.65 23.28 2.62
C THR A 256 9.88 24.04 3.94
N ASP A 257 9.60 23.40 5.08
CA ASP A 257 9.66 24.00 6.40
C ASP A 257 10.95 23.62 7.12
N SER A 258 11.85 24.56 7.27
CA SER A 258 13.15 24.36 7.93
C SER A 258 13.05 24.19 9.46
N SER A 259 11.87 24.39 10.06
CA SER A 259 11.64 24.11 11.47
C SER A 259 11.40 22.63 11.76
N ALA A 260 11.17 21.81 10.73
CA ALA A 260 11.03 20.37 10.88
C ALA A 260 12.33 19.73 11.38
N PHE A 261 12.20 18.69 12.19
CA PHE A 261 13.34 17.88 12.68
C PHE A 261 14.17 17.32 11.50
N LEU A 262 13.51 16.86 10.45
CA LEU A 262 14.11 16.37 9.21
C LEU A 262 13.58 17.23 8.06
N TYR A 263 14.39 18.09 7.47
CA TYR A 263 13.95 18.87 6.33
C TYR A 263 14.88 18.78 5.12
N CYS A 264 14.29 19.03 3.96
CA CYS A 264 15.01 19.08 2.70
C CYS A 264 15.39 20.53 2.41
N ARG A 265 16.70 20.87 2.48
CA ARG A 265 17.19 22.21 2.16
C ARG A 265 17.18 22.48 0.66
N GLU A 266 17.54 21.52 -0.14
CA GLU A 266 17.61 21.61 -1.60
C GLU A 266 17.30 20.22 -2.19
N ALA A 267 16.55 20.19 -3.29
CA ALA A 267 16.28 18.97 -4.03
C ALA A 267 16.45 19.18 -5.52
N ARG A 268 17.05 18.19 -6.18
CA ARG A 268 17.21 18.12 -7.63
C ARG A 268 16.54 16.86 -8.14
N PHE A 269 15.82 17.02 -9.24
CA PHE A 269 15.11 15.94 -9.92
C PHE A 269 15.68 15.82 -11.33
N GLY A 270 16.10 14.62 -11.70
CA GLY A 270 16.68 14.35 -13.01
C GLY A 270 16.39 12.92 -13.46
N ASP A 271 16.97 12.51 -14.58
CA ASP A 271 16.85 11.17 -15.16
C ASP A 271 17.41 10.10 -14.22
N ALA A 272 18.42 10.42 -13.41
CA ALA A 272 18.97 9.53 -12.40
C ALA A 272 18.05 9.33 -11.19
N GLY A 273 17.05 10.18 -10.99
CA GLY A 273 16.14 10.16 -9.85
C GLY A 273 16.17 11.44 -9.03
N ILE A 274 16.29 11.30 -7.71
CA ILE A 274 16.23 12.39 -6.72
C ILE A 274 17.58 12.52 -6.04
N GLU A 275 18.13 13.75 -5.98
CA GLU A 275 19.17 14.15 -5.04
C GLU A 275 18.62 15.22 -4.11
N ALA A 276 18.83 15.10 -2.79
CA ALA A 276 18.34 16.09 -1.83
C ALA A 276 19.31 16.26 -0.65
N ALA A 277 19.58 17.50 -0.28
CA ALA A 277 20.33 17.83 0.91
C ALA A 277 19.39 17.77 2.12
N LEU A 278 19.57 16.79 3.00
CA LEU A 278 18.81 16.62 4.23
C LEU A 278 19.53 17.24 5.40
N VAL A 279 18.76 17.87 6.27
CA VAL A 279 19.24 18.48 7.51
C VAL A 279 18.45 17.93 8.69
N THR A 280 19.13 17.54 9.75
CA THR A 280 18.57 17.11 11.03
C THR A 280 19.36 17.75 12.18
N PRO A 281 18.85 17.76 13.41
CA PRO A 281 19.63 18.18 14.58
C PRO A 281 20.91 17.36 14.82
N HIS A 282 20.97 16.15 14.24
CA HIS A 282 22.11 15.22 14.40
C HIS A 282 23.11 15.29 13.24
N GLY A 283 22.91 16.22 12.29
CA GLY A 283 23.80 16.41 11.15
C GLY A 283 23.08 16.50 9.81
N GLU A 284 23.86 16.74 8.78
CA GLU A 284 23.40 16.84 7.39
C GLU A 284 23.83 15.61 6.59
N GLY A 285 23.10 15.34 5.50
CA GLY A 285 23.45 14.27 4.59
C GLY A 285 22.84 14.45 3.20
N LEU A 286 23.45 13.80 2.22
CA LEU A 286 22.95 13.80 0.85
C LEU A 286 22.12 12.53 0.59
N LEU A 287 20.81 12.71 0.43
CA LEU A 287 19.90 11.68 -0.06
C LEU A 287 20.11 11.52 -1.56
N ARG A 288 20.28 10.28 -2.02
CA ARG A 288 20.21 9.87 -3.42
C ARG A 288 19.24 8.72 -3.55
N SER A 289 18.34 8.79 -4.53
CA SER A 289 17.35 7.74 -4.76
C SER A 289 16.96 7.65 -6.23
N PRO A 290 16.79 6.45 -6.79
CA PRO A 290 16.30 6.27 -8.16
C PRO A 290 14.81 6.57 -8.31
N LEU A 291 14.10 6.87 -7.22
CA LEU A 291 12.68 7.20 -7.26
C LEU A 291 12.44 8.54 -7.96
N LEU A 292 11.21 8.73 -8.44
CA LEU A 292 10.82 9.89 -9.23
C LEU A 292 9.71 10.68 -8.54
N GLY A 293 9.74 11.99 -8.70
CA GLY A 293 8.69 12.89 -8.25
C GLY A 293 8.81 13.38 -6.81
N ARG A 294 8.34 14.61 -6.60
CA ARG A 294 8.41 15.30 -5.31
C ARG A 294 7.68 14.54 -4.19
N PHE A 295 6.56 13.86 -4.50
CA PHE A 295 5.85 13.07 -3.51
C PHE A 295 6.65 11.85 -3.03
N ASN A 296 7.51 11.26 -3.88
CA ASN A 296 8.41 10.19 -3.44
C ASN A 296 9.55 10.71 -2.59
N LEU A 297 10.00 11.96 -2.78
CA LEU A 297 10.92 12.59 -1.83
C LEU A 297 10.26 12.71 -0.44
N SER A 298 8.98 13.14 -0.38
CA SER A 298 8.23 13.15 0.89
C SER A 298 8.09 11.76 1.50
N ASN A 299 7.79 10.73 0.69
CA ASN A 299 7.74 9.33 1.15
C ASN A 299 9.11 8.83 1.68
N LEU A 300 10.21 9.24 1.03
CA LEU A 300 11.57 8.94 1.49
C LEU A 300 11.88 9.61 2.83
N LEU A 301 11.48 10.89 3.01
CA LEU A 301 11.64 11.57 4.30
C LEU A 301 10.84 10.87 5.40
N ALA A 302 9.60 10.44 5.11
CA ALA A 302 8.79 9.64 6.03
C ALA A 302 9.49 8.33 6.43
N ALA A 303 10.09 7.62 5.46
CA ALA A 303 10.83 6.39 5.72
C ALA A 303 12.13 6.66 6.52
N VAL A 304 12.87 7.71 6.17
CA VAL A 304 14.06 8.15 6.94
C VAL A 304 13.68 8.49 8.38
N GLY A 305 12.58 9.25 8.58
CA GLY A 305 12.07 9.57 9.91
C GLY A 305 11.70 8.32 10.72
N ALA A 306 11.07 7.32 10.11
CA ALA A 306 10.74 6.06 10.77
C ALA A 306 12.01 5.30 11.21
N LEU A 307 13.04 5.26 10.37
CA LEU A 307 14.31 4.59 10.68
C LEU A 307 15.12 5.35 11.75
N LEU A 308 15.08 6.69 11.74
CA LEU A 308 15.65 7.51 12.82
C LEU A 308 14.94 7.23 14.15
N GLY A 309 13.59 7.15 14.15
CA GLY A 309 12.78 6.80 15.33
C GLY A 309 13.04 5.38 15.85
N LEU A 310 13.53 4.47 15.01
CA LEU A 310 14.06 3.16 15.44
C LEU A 310 15.49 3.23 15.98
N GLY A 311 16.17 4.38 15.86
CA GLY A 311 17.52 4.60 16.37
C GLY A 311 18.66 4.35 15.38
N TYR A 312 18.36 4.16 14.08
CA TYR A 312 19.40 4.02 13.07
C TYR A 312 20.08 5.36 12.78
N PRO A 313 21.43 5.40 12.69
CA PRO A 313 22.15 6.61 12.31
C PRO A 313 21.80 7.09 10.91
N LEU A 314 21.68 8.41 10.71
CA LEU A 314 21.34 9.01 9.40
C LEU A 314 22.26 8.52 8.28
N GLY A 315 23.59 8.43 8.54
CA GLY A 315 24.54 7.97 7.53
C GLY A 315 24.31 6.54 7.05
N ASP A 316 23.85 5.66 7.95
CA ASP A 316 23.54 4.26 7.62
C ASP A 316 22.27 4.19 6.77
N ILE A 317 21.25 4.95 7.16
CA ILE A 317 20.00 5.07 6.40
C ILE A 317 20.28 5.57 4.98
N LEU A 318 21.03 6.67 4.84
CA LEU A 318 21.31 7.27 3.53
C LEU A 318 22.06 6.32 2.57
N ARG A 319 22.86 5.37 3.08
CA ARG A 319 23.52 4.34 2.26
C ARG A 319 22.54 3.33 1.66
N THR A 320 21.37 3.14 2.24
CA THR A 320 20.36 2.23 1.70
C THR A 320 19.54 2.85 0.56
N LEU A 321 19.27 4.17 0.64
CA LEU A 321 18.30 4.84 -0.24
C LEU A 321 18.56 4.70 -1.75
N PRO A 322 19.81 4.66 -2.25
CA PRO A 322 20.09 4.43 -3.68
C PRO A 322 19.65 3.05 -4.19
N GLN A 323 19.42 2.09 -3.30
CA GLN A 323 19.04 0.72 -3.63
C GLN A 323 17.53 0.48 -3.53
N LEU A 324 16.78 1.43 -2.94
CA LEU A 324 15.35 1.29 -2.73
C LEU A 324 14.58 1.41 -4.05
N GLN A 325 13.54 0.63 -4.16
CA GLN A 325 12.65 0.62 -5.32
C GLN A 325 11.22 0.98 -4.92
N GLY A 326 10.55 1.71 -5.79
CA GLY A 326 9.12 2.00 -5.63
C GLY A 326 8.25 0.74 -5.78
N PRO A 327 7.03 0.76 -5.27
CA PRO A 327 6.07 -0.32 -5.47
C PRO A 327 5.81 -0.58 -6.96
N VAL A 328 5.61 -1.85 -7.33
CA VAL A 328 5.29 -2.22 -8.71
C VAL A 328 4.04 -1.48 -9.21
N GLY A 329 4.13 -0.88 -10.40
CA GLY A 329 3.05 -0.11 -11.02
C GLY A 329 2.76 1.25 -10.36
N ARG A 330 3.66 1.76 -9.51
CA ARG A 330 3.60 3.09 -8.90
C ARG A 330 4.87 3.85 -9.22
N MET A 331 4.84 4.73 -10.22
CA MET A 331 6.03 5.43 -10.73
C MET A 331 7.21 4.46 -10.96
N GLN A 332 6.90 3.28 -11.44
CA GLN A 332 7.90 2.24 -11.67
C GLN A 332 8.80 2.64 -12.83
N ARG A 333 10.08 2.80 -12.52
CA ARG A 333 11.10 3.20 -13.48
C ARG A 333 11.61 2.02 -14.31
N LEU A 334 11.72 2.23 -15.62
CA LEU A 334 12.37 1.35 -16.57
C LEU A 334 13.27 2.20 -17.51
N GLY A 335 14.44 1.72 -17.87
CA GLY A 335 15.35 2.48 -18.75
C GLY A 335 16.06 3.65 -18.05
N GLY A 336 16.30 4.73 -18.78
CA GLY A 336 17.19 5.85 -18.39
C GLY A 336 18.65 5.63 -18.75
N GLY A 337 19.50 6.64 -18.55
CA GLY A 337 20.89 6.63 -18.95
C GLY A 337 21.06 6.80 -20.47
N ASP A 338 21.44 5.77 -21.20
CA ASP A 338 21.56 5.76 -22.66
C ASP A 338 20.26 5.47 -23.42
N LYS A 339 19.13 5.40 -22.71
CA LYS A 339 17.78 5.11 -23.24
C LYS A 339 16.77 6.07 -22.65
N PRO A 340 15.61 6.28 -23.33
CA PRO A 340 14.54 7.06 -22.73
C PRO A 340 14.12 6.49 -21.37
N LEU A 341 13.75 7.39 -20.45
CA LEU A 341 13.19 7.02 -19.17
C LEU A 341 11.72 6.63 -19.35
N VAL A 342 11.39 5.37 -19.15
CA VAL A 342 10.01 4.88 -19.19
C VAL A 342 9.50 4.72 -17.76
N VAL A 343 8.33 5.31 -17.45
CA VAL A 343 7.73 5.29 -16.12
C VAL A 343 6.34 4.69 -16.17
N VAL A 344 6.14 3.55 -15.52
CA VAL A 344 4.84 2.87 -15.46
C VAL A 344 4.09 3.29 -14.21
N ASP A 345 2.86 3.83 -14.37
CA ASP A 345 2.01 4.20 -13.25
C ASP A 345 0.55 3.79 -13.46
N TYR A 346 -0.15 3.51 -12.36
CA TYR A 346 -1.56 3.09 -12.34
C TYR A 346 -2.55 4.26 -12.43
N ALA A 347 -2.11 5.44 -12.85
CA ALA A 347 -2.96 6.61 -13.00
C ALA A 347 -4.11 6.34 -14.00
N HIS A 348 -5.35 6.30 -13.53
CA HIS A 348 -6.55 5.99 -14.31
C HIS A 348 -7.73 6.95 -14.03
N THR A 349 -7.46 8.03 -13.32
CA THR A 349 -8.37 9.14 -13.04
C THR A 349 -7.73 10.45 -13.47
N PRO A 350 -8.52 11.52 -13.73
CA PRO A 350 -7.98 12.83 -14.09
C PRO A 350 -6.94 13.35 -13.08
N ASP A 351 -7.28 13.41 -11.80
CA ASP A 351 -6.38 13.87 -10.72
C ASP A 351 -5.09 13.04 -10.62
N ALA A 352 -5.18 11.71 -10.78
CA ALA A 352 -3.99 10.85 -10.72
C ALA A 352 -3.08 11.09 -11.94
N LEU A 353 -3.65 11.23 -13.15
CA LEU A 353 -2.87 11.50 -14.36
C LEU A 353 -2.18 12.86 -14.28
N GLU A 354 -2.89 13.88 -13.80
CA GLU A 354 -2.34 15.22 -13.58
C GLU A 354 -1.13 15.18 -12.64
N LYS A 355 -1.29 14.59 -11.46
CA LYS A 355 -0.22 14.47 -10.46
C LYS A 355 1.00 13.70 -10.96
N VAL A 356 0.78 12.63 -11.74
CA VAL A 356 1.88 11.84 -12.30
C VAL A 356 2.62 12.64 -13.37
N LEU A 357 1.93 13.31 -14.29
CA LEU A 357 2.56 14.13 -15.33
C LEU A 357 3.32 15.33 -14.71
N GLU A 358 2.74 16.02 -13.74
CA GLU A 358 3.41 17.09 -13.00
C GLU A 358 4.66 16.59 -12.28
N ALA A 359 4.59 15.40 -11.66
CA ALA A 359 5.72 14.79 -10.97
C ALA A 359 6.84 14.37 -11.92
N LEU A 360 6.52 13.98 -13.16
CA LEU A 360 7.49 13.57 -14.17
C LEU A 360 8.12 14.74 -14.92
N ARG A 361 7.44 15.90 -15.00
CA ARG A 361 7.93 17.06 -15.74
C ARG A 361 9.36 17.49 -15.34
N PRO A 362 9.73 17.58 -14.05
CA PRO A 362 11.10 17.93 -13.65
C PRO A 362 12.17 16.89 -14.02
N HIS A 363 11.77 15.66 -14.36
CA HIS A 363 12.68 14.59 -14.77
C HIS A 363 12.91 14.54 -16.29
N ALA A 364 12.08 15.23 -17.07
CA ALA A 364 12.19 15.26 -18.54
C ALA A 364 13.09 16.40 -18.96
N ALA A 365 14.31 16.10 -19.38
CA ALA A 365 15.24 17.09 -19.92
C ALA A 365 14.79 17.60 -21.31
N ALA A 366 14.10 16.76 -22.10
CA ALA A 366 13.49 17.10 -23.37
C ALA A 366 11.95 16.97 -23.30
N ARG A 367 11.37 15.90 -23.85
CA ARG A 367 9.92 15.74 -23.95
C ARG A 367 9.36 14.80 -22.89
N LEU A 368 8.14 15.12 -22.40
CA LEU A 368 7.30 14.22 -21.62
C LEU A 368 6.22 13.66 -22.57
N LEU A 369 6.30 12.35 -22.82
CA LEU A 369 5.39 11.64 -23.72
C LEU A 369 4.40 10.82 -22.91
N CYS A 370 3.10 10.96 -23.17
CA CYS A 370 2.02 10.31 -22.43
C CYS A 370 1.25 9.35 -23.34
N LEU A 371 1.09 8.10 -22.90
CA LEU A 371 0.16 7.15 -23.48
C LEU A 371 -0.89 6.79 -22.44
N PHE A 372 -2.17 6.95 -22.79
CA PHE A 372 -3.26 6.54 -21.91
C PHE A 372 -4.46 6.01 -22.69
N GLY A 373 -5.33 5.32 -21.97
CA GLY A 373 -6.65 4.88 -22.42
C GLY A 373 -7.63 4.90 -21.26
N CYS A 374 -8.91 4.66 -21.56
CA CYS A 374 -9.96 4.57 -20.55
C CYS A 374 -10.72 3.24 -20.67
N GLY A 375 -11.08 2.67 -19.51
CA GLY A 375 -11.90 1.46 -19.47
C GLY A 375 -13.37 1.73 -19.78
N GLY A 376 -14.04 0.75 -20.39
CA GLY A 376 -15.49 0.72 -20.57
C GLY A 376 -16.24 0.37 -19.29
N ASP A 377 -17.58 0.58 -19.28
CA ASP A 377 -18.49 0.37 -18.14
C ASP A 377 -17.99 1.08 -16.87
N ARG A 378 -17.48 2.29 -17.04
CA ARG A 378 -16.95 3.17 -15.99
C ARG A 378 -17.42 4.60 -16.26
N ASP A 379 -17.06 5.52 -15.35
CA ASP A 379 -17.36 6.94 -15.52
C ASP A 379 -16.87 7.47 -16.87
N ALA A 380 -17.78 7.74 -17.80
CA ALA A 380 -17.46 8.29 -19.10
C ALA A 380 -17.06 9.78 -19.02
N GLY A 381 -17.51 10.50 -17.98
CA GLY A 381 -17.19 11.91 -17.77
C GLY A 381 -15.70 12.18 -17.57
N LYS A 382 -14.95 11.22 -17.07
CA LYS A 382 -13.50 11.34 -16.90
C LYS A 382 -12.71 11.34 -18.22
N ARG A 383 -13.28 10.75 -19.31
CA ARG A 383 -12.60 10.54 -20.60
C ARG A 383 -12.08 11.85 -21.20
N PRO A 384 -12.95 12.87 -21.42
CA PRO A 384 -12.49 14.15 -21.95
C PRO A 384 -11.61 14.93 -20.96
N LEU A 385 -11.80 14.77 -19.64
CA LEU A 385 -10.96 15.43 -18.64
C LEU A 385 -9.52 14.91 -18.67
N MET A 386 -9.32 13.60 -18.81
CA MET A 386 -7.98 13.01 -18.94
C MET A 386 -7.30 13.46 -20.23
N ALA A 387 -8.05 13.61 -21.33
CA ALA A 387 -7.52 14.13 -22.59
C ALA A 387 -7.00 15.57 -22.44
N ALA A 388 -7.80 16.47 -21.85
CA ALA A 388 -7.41 17.85 -21.62
C ALA A 388 -6.18 17.97 -20.71
N ILE A 389 -6.06 17.14 -19.68
CA ILE A 389 -4.90 17.08 -18.77
C ILE A 389 -3.65 16.62 -19.53
N ALA A 390 -3.76 15.52 -20.30
CA ALA A 390 -2.64 15.00 -21.08
C ALA A 390 -2.16 16.04 -22.11
N GLU A 391 -3.06 16.70 -22.83
CA GLU A 391 -2.72 17.76 -23.81
C GLU A 391 -2.01 18.95 -23.16
N ARG A 392 -2.40 19.33 -21.94
CA ARG A 392 -1.84 20.46 -21.22
C ARG A 392 -0.45 20.18 -20.64
N LEU A 393 -0.20 18.96 -20.18
CA LEU A 393 0.99 18.63 -19.36
C LEU A 393 2.04 17.79 -20.09
N ALA A 394 1.69 17.13 -21.20
CA ALA A 394 2.62 16.33 -21.98
C ALA A 394 2.96 17.03 -23.32
N ASP A 395 4.18 16.81 -23.81
CA ASP A 395 4.64 17.35 -25.10
C ASP A 395 4.19 16.50 -26.28
N GLY A 396 3.81 15.23 -26.03
CA GLY A 396 3.26 14.32 -27.02
C GLY A 396 2.28 13.36 -26.36
N VAL A 397 1.13 13.16 -27.00
CA VAL A 397 0.05 12.31 -26.48
C VAL A 397 -0.30 11.23 -27.48
N LEU A 398 -0.41 10.00 -26.97
CA LEU A 398 -0.91 8.84 -27.71
C LEU A 398 -2.08 8.22 -26.94
N VAL A 399 -3.23 8.05 -27.63
CA VAL A 399 -4.42 7.43 -27.08
C VAL A 399 -4.55 6.01 -27.60
N THR A 400 -4.80 5.07 -26.70
CA THR A 400 -4.92 3.64 -27.01
C THR A 400 -6.08 3.01 -26.25
N ASP A 401 -6.40 1.75 -26.55
CA ASP A 401 -7.35 1.00 -25.76
C ASP A 401 -6.83 0.70 -24.35
N ASP A 402 -7.78 0.70 -23.43
CA ASP A 402 -7.69 0.03 -22.15
C ASP A 402 -8.68 -1.16 -22.20
N ASN A 403 -9.19 -1.64 -21.09
CA ASN A 403 -10.19 -2.72 -21.06
C ASN A 403 -11.59 -2.17 -21.47
N PRO A 404 -12.09 -2.44 -22.68
CA PRO A 404 -13.37 -1.89 -23.16
C PRO A 404 -14.58 -2.54 -22.51
N ARG A 405 -14.45 -3.73 -21.90
CA ARG A 405 -15.54 -4.53 -21.33
C ARG A 405 -16.68 -4.73 -22.33
N THR A 406 -17.91 -4.20 -22.04
CA THR A 406 -19.06 -4.31 -22.93
C THR A 406 -19.19 -3.15 -23.92
N GLU A 407 -18.43 -2.05 -23.74
CA GLU A 407 -18.45 -0.90 -24.64
C GLU A 407 -17.58 -1.13 -25.89
N ALA A 408 -17.98 -0.52 -27.01
CA ALA A 408 -17.15 -0.52 -28.22
C ALA A 408 -15.91 0.40 -28.00
N SER A 409 -14.71 -0.12 -28.25
CA SER A 409 -13.45 0.62 -28.16
C SER A 409 -13.49 1.96 -28.90
N ALA A 410 -14.04 1.96 -30.12
CA ALA A 410 -14.17 3.17 -30.92
C ALA A 410 -15.03 4.27 -30.26
N ALA A 411 -16.06 3.88 -29.48
CA ALA A 411 -16.90 4.84 -28.75
C ALA A 411 -16.11 5.48 -27.60
N ILE A 412 -15.34 4.67 -26.86
CA ILE A 412 -14.47 5.16 -25.79
C ILE A 412 -13.43 6.14 -26.32
N ILE A 413 -12.76 5.80 -27.42
CA ILE A 413 -11.77 6.69 -28.07
C ILE A 413 -12.44 7.97 -28.58
N ALA A 414 -13.66 7.89 -29.13
CA ALA A 414 -14.42 9.07 -29.56
C ALA A 414 -14.75 10.01 -28.40
N ASP A 415 -15.07 9.48 -27.21
CA ASP A 415 -15.30 10.29 -26.01
C ASP A 415 -14.00 10.95 -25.50
N ILE A 416 -12.88 10.22 -25.48
CA ILE A 416 -11.58 10.77 -25.13
C ILE A 416 -11.24 11.92 -26.08
N ARG A 417 -11.46 11.74 -27.39
CA ARG A 417 -11.15 12.72 -28.43
C ARG A 417 -11.84 14.07 -28.23
N LYS A 418 -13.05 14.09 -27.65
CA LYS A 418 -13.81 15.31 -27.34
C LYS A 418 -13.09 16.26 -26.36
N GLY A 419 -12.16 15.73 -25.57
CA GLY A 419 -11.43 16.53 -24.57
C GLY A 419 -10.18 17.24 -25.11
N PHE A 420 -9.73 16.94 -26.34
CA PHE A 420 -8.59 17.62 -26.96
C PHE A 420 -9.00 18.90 -27.68
N ALA A 421 -8.26 19.97 -27.48
CA ALA A 421 -8.40 21.20 -28.26
C ALA A 421 -7.78 21.05 -29.66
N ALA A 422 -6.69 20.28 -29.80
CA ALA A 422 -5.95 20.03 -31.03
C ALA A 422 -5.82 18.51 -31.30
N ALA A 423 -6.95 17.84 -31.48
CA ALA A 423 -7.01 16.38 -31.67
C ALA A 423 -6.28 15.86 -32.92
N ASP A 424 -5.98 16.72 -33.88
CA ASP A 424 -5.15 16.48 -35.06
C ASP A 424 -3.66 16.26 -34.73
N LYS A 425 -3.19 16.74 -33.60
CA LYS A 425 -1.82 16.54 -33.08
C LYS A 425 -1.67 15.29 -32.24
N VAL A 426 -2.76 14.60 -31.95
CA VAL A 426 -2.79 13.41 -31.09
C VAL A 426 -2.78 12.16 -31.94
N THR A 427 -1.93 11.19 -31.58
CA THR A 427 -1.90 9.89 -32.24
C THR A 427 -2.91 8.96 -31.57
N PHE A 428 -3.75 8.29 -32.38
CA PHE A 428 -4.75 7.31 -31.93
C PHE A 428 -4.39 5.94 -32.49
N LEU A 429 -3.96 5.03 -31.61
CA LEU A 429 -3.63 3.64 -31.97
C LEU A 429 -4.36 2.69 -31.01
N PRO A 430 -5.45 2.03 -31.47
CA PRO A 430 -6.24 1.14 -30.61
C PRO A 430 -5.42 -0.02 -30.05
N SER A 431 -4.59 -0.66 -30.87
CA SER A 431 -3.70 -1.75 -30.43
C SER A 431 -2.68 -1.22 -29.40
N ARG A 432 -2.90 -1.57 -28.14
CA ARG A 432 -2.04 -1.09 -27.04
C ARG A 432 -0.58 -1.52 -27.16
N GLY A 433 -0.33 -2.75 -27.59
CA GLY A 433 1.04 -3.24 -27.82
C GLY A 433 1.77 -2.42 -28.88
N GLU A 434 1.10 -2.14 -30.01
CA GLU A 434 1.63 -1.30 -31.08
C GLU A 434 1.82 0.15 -30.63
N ALA A 435 0.86 0.68 -29.84
CA ALA A 435 0.93 2.02 -29.29
C ALA A 435 2.12 2.22 -28.37
N ILE A 436 2.39 1.27 -27.47
CA ILE A 436 3.56 1.29 -26.57
C ILE A 436 4.86 1.19 -27.39
N ALA A 437 4.92 0.25 -28.35
CA ALA A 437 6.10 0.09 -29.19
C ALA A 437 6.40 1.35 -30.02
N HIS A 438 5.34 1.97 -30.60
CA HIS A 438 5.45 3.21 -31.33
C HIS A 438 5.97 4.35 -30.48
N LEU A 439 5.39 4.53 -29.28
CA LEU A 439 5.77 5.60 -28.37
C LEU A 439 7.24 5.47 -27.92
N ILE A 440 7.66 4.25 -27.54
CA ILE A 440 9.05 3.99 -27.11
C ILE A 440 10.03 4.19 -28.28
N ALA A 441 9.67 3.74 -29.50
CA ALA A 441 10.53 3.91 -30.66
C ALA A 441 10.67 5.37 -31.11
N SER A 442 9.69 6.22 -30.83
CA SER A 442 9.71 7.66 -31.15
C SER A 442 10.43 8.52 -30.11
N ALA A 443 10.76 7.94 -28.94
CA ALA A 443 11.38 8.64 -27.83
C ALA A 443 12.89 8.73 -27.99
N ALA A 444 13.46 9.89 -27.68
CA ALA A 444 14.89 10.15 -27.57
C ALA A 444 15.40 9.84 -26.14
N VAL A 445 16.72 9.82 -25.95
CA VAL A 445 17.37 9.50 -24.68
C VAL A 445 16.89 10.42 -23.53
N ASP A 446 16.74 11.74 -23.80
CA ASP A 446 16.36 12.72 -22.82
C ASP A 446 14.85 12.86 -22.61
N ASP A 447 14.05 12.00 -23.27
CA ASP A 447 12.60 11.98 -23.12
C ASP A 447 12.18 11.11 -21.94
N VAL A 448 11.06 11.50 -21.32
CA VAL A 448 10.33 10.69 -20.35
C VAL A 448 9.06 10.18 -20.99
N VAL A 449 8.83 8.88 -20.91
CA VAL A 449 7.68 8.18 -21.48
C VAL A 449 6.80 7.63 -20.35
N LEU A 450 5.53 8.05 -20.29
CA LEU A 450 4.52 7.53 -19.38
C LEU A 450 3.55 6.62 -20.17
N PRO A 451 3.77 5.31 -20.25
CA PRO A 451 2.75 4.37 -20.70
C PRO A 451 1.80 4.09 -19.53
N GLY A 452 0.60 4.68 -19.54
CA GLY A 452 -0.42 4.44 -18.51
C GLY A 452 -0.69 2.95 -18.32
N TRP A 453 -0.85 2.49 -17.09
CA TRP A 453 -1.00 1.08 -16.73
C TRP A 453 -2.42 0.56 -16.98
N GLN A 454 -2.54 -0.65 -17.47
CA GLN A 454 -3.78 -1.43 -17.49
C GLN A 454 -3.80 -2.37 -16.29
N GLY A 455 -4.82 -2.26 -15.41
CA GLY A 455 -4.86 -3.02 -14.16
C GLY A 455 -4.68 -4.52 -14.32
N SER A 456 -3.90 -5.11 -13.45
CA SER A 456 -3.40 -6.50 -13.43
C SER A 456 -4.45 -7.58 -13.14
N ARG A 457 -5.64 -7.55 -13.72
CA ARG A 457 -6.57 -8.69 -13.60
C ARG A 457 -6.16 -9.92 -14.43
N GLY A 458 -5.14 -9.80 -15.29
CA GLY A 458 -4.60 -10.90 -16.09
C GLY A 458 -3.50 -11.73 -15.42
N LEU A 459 -2.89 -11.28 -14.30
CA LEU A 459 -1.78 -11.98 -13.66
C LEU A 459 -2.19 -12.95 -12.53
N SER A 460 -3.47 -13.02 -12.16
CA SER A 460 -3.95 -13.94 -11.13
C SER A 460 -4.52 -15.27 -11.67
N GLY A 461 -4.51 -15.51 -12.97
CA GLY A 461 -5.18 -16.65 -13.62
C GLY A 461 -4.29 -17.84 -13.98
N ASP A 462 -2.97 -17.72 -14.03
CA ASP A 462 -2.13 -18.84 -14.41
C ASP A 462 -0.83 -18.95 -13.56
N ARG A 463 -0.95 -19.63 -12.43
CA ARG A 463 0.17 -20.00 -11.54
C ARG A 463 1.20 -20.97 -12.17
N ARG A 464 1.08 -21.34 -13.44
CA ARG A 464 1.95 -22.36 -14.09
C ARG A 464 2.95 -21.81 -15.09
N ARG A 465 3.00 -20.50 -15.35
CA ARG A 465 4.00 -19.88 -16.21
C ARG A 465 4.62 -18.64 -15.57
N THR A 466 5.48 -18.88 -14.59
CA THR A 466 6.47 -17.87 -14.18
C THR A 466 7.55 -17.85 -15.28
N PRO A 467 7.82 -16.73 -15.96
CA PRO A 467 8.98 -16.65 -16.80
C PRO A 467 10.23 -16.78 -15.92
N SER A 468 11.08 -17.74 -16.22
CA SER A 468 12.30 -18.08 -15.50
C SER A 468 13.44 -17.03 -15.64
N VAL A 469 13.13 -15.76 -15.75
CA VAL A 469 14.06 -14.65 -16.07
C VAL A 469 14.51 -13.83 -14.85
N LEU A 470 14.00 -14.10 -13.66
CA LEU A 470 14.44 -13.40 -12.44
C LEU A 470 15.12 -14.31 -11.41
N ARG A 471 15.97 -15.26 -11.87
CA ARG A 471 17.00 -15.84 -11.01
C ARG A 471 18.32 -15.17 -11.33
N HIS A 472 18.65 -14.11 -10.65
CA HIS A 472 20.02 -13.60 -10.62
C HIS A 472 20.89 -14.59 -9.83
N ARG A 473 21.60 -15.45 -10.57
CA ARG A 473 22.86 -16.01 -10.09
C ARG A 473 23.92 -14.90 -10.20
N ALA A 474 24.51 -14.55 -9.08
CA ALA A 474 25.77 -13.81 -9.06
C ALA A 474 26.84 -14.63 -9.80
N GLY A 475 27.12 -14.24 -11.04
CA GLY A 475 28.16 -14.80 -11.88
C GLY A 475 28.62 -13.71 -12.84
N ARG A 476 29.88 -13.34 -12.76
CA ARG A 476 30.54 -12.37 -13.63
C ARG A 476 30.27 -12.72 -15.10
N ALA A 477 29.57 -11.84 -15.83
CA ALA A 477 29.50 -11.88 -17.28
C ALA A 477 29.59 -10.45 -17.83
N ARG A 478 30.38 -10.31 -18.88
CA ARG A 478 30.73 -9.10 -19.62
C ARG A 478 29.50 -8.42 -20.24
N PRO A 479 29.52 -7.08 -20.51
CA PRO A 479 28.42 -6.37 -21.09
C PRO A 479 28.19 -6.75 -22.53
N GLY A 480 27.11 -7.49 -22.80
CA GLY A 480 26.61 -7.79 -24.14
C GLY A 480 25.26 -7.16 -24.34
N ARG A 481 25.06 -6.52 -25.48
CA ARG A 481 23.89 -5.79 -25.95
C ARG A 481 22.56 -6.50 -25.58
N LEU A 482 21.77 -5.95 -24.68
CA LEU A 482 20.36 -6.28 -24.53
C LEU A 482 19.57 -5.41 -25.50
N GLY A 483 19.18 -5.99 -26.63
CA GLY A 483 18.35 -5.34 -27.64
C GLY A 483 16.92 -5.07 -27.14
N GLY A 484 16.20 -4.20 -27.85
CA GLY A 484 14.83 -3.75 -27.54
C GLY A 484 13.75 -4.84 -27.29
N ALA A 485 14.07 -6.12 -27.46
CA ALA A 485 13.19 -7.25 -27.21
C ALA A 485 12.86 -7.48 -25.72
N ALA A 486 13.74 -7.10 -24.78
CA ALA A 486 13.50 -7.31 -23.35
C ALA A 486 12.46 -6.33 -22.77
N CYS A 487 12.29 -5.15 -23.38
CA CYS A 487 11.27 -4.20 -22.97
C CYS A 487 9.88 -4.61 -23.50
N LEU A 488 9.81 -5.21 -24.68
CA LEU A 488 8.59 -5.69 -25.31
C LEU A 488 8.01 -6.94 -24.63
N SER A 489 8.85 -7.81 -24.05
CA SER A 489 8.38 -9.04 -23.39
C SER A 489 7.62 -8.81 -22.09
N LEU A 490 7.86 -7.69 -21.40
CA LEU A 490 7.11 -7.29 -20.19
C LEU A 490 5.67 -6.83 -20.52
N PHE A 491 5.42 -6.39 -21.75
CA PHE A 491 4.12 -5.90 -22.21
C PHE A 491 3.35 -6.91 -23.07
N ALA A 492 4.04 -7.85 -23.71
CA ALA A 492 3.43 -8.85 -24.59
C ALA A 492 2.71 -9.99 -23.84
N SER A 493 2.93 -10.15 -22.53
CA SER A 493 2.21 -11.14 -21.71
C SER A 493 0.90 -10.61 -21.11
N ALA A 494 0.46 -9.42 -21.50
CA ALA A 494 -0.74 -8.75 -21.01
C ALA A 494 -1.81 -8.50 -22.09
N SER A 495 -1.66 -9.11 -23.30
CA SER A 495 -2.70 -9.13 -24.35
C SER A 495 -3.49 -10.43 -24.37
#